data_3fe8bdd96d2f767e567335dc4362622c
#
_entry.id   3fe8bdd96d2f767e567335dc4362622c
#
_cell.length_a   1.000
_cell.length_b   1.000
_cell.length_c   1.000
_cell.angle_alpha   90.00
_cell.angle_beta   90.00
_cell.angle_gamma   90.00
#
_symmetry.space_group_name_H-M   'P 1'
#
loop_
_entity.id
_entity.type
_entity.pdbx_description
1 polymer ?
#
loop_
_entity_poly.entity_id
_entity_poly.type
_entity_poly.pdbx_seq_one_letter_code
_entity_poly.pdbx_strand_id
1 'polypeptide(L)'
;MGSFFTKVILPILMVFGGLSQKKCREYYDNARNNTYDIVIVPGMPYENNKWDTIMKGRVFWAKYLYDKKITKRIMFSGDAVYTPFYESVIMSLYAKQLGIPDSVIYVEDAAEHSTENIYYGYKKAKKLGFTKIALASDPHQCKQLRKFINRNFDSVAMIPFVSNILKQGFKPDPTIADSIAFKPGFISIRQRESFLKRRKGTKGNNINKALYD
;
A
#
# COMPACT_ATOMS: atom_id res chain seq x y z
N MET A 1 -2.06 16.46 31.02
CA MET A 1 -2.18 17.41 29.88
C MET A 1 -1.08 17.14 28.87
N GLY A 2 -1.16 16.10 28.08
CA GLY A 2 -0.04 15.74 27.19
C GLY A 2 -0.39 14.70 26.13
N SER A 3 -1.57 14.78 25.48
CA SER A 3 -1.91 13.81 24.41
C SER A 3 -2.66 14.41 23.21
N PHE A 4 -2.96 15.70 23.22
CA PHE A 4 -3.80 16.30 22.17
C PHE A 4 -3.01 16.83 20.96
N PHE A 5 -1.72 17.14 21.13
CA PHE A 5 -0.90 17.75 20.06
C PHE A 5 -0.35 16.78 19.03
N THR A 6 -0.16 15.51 19.39
CA THR A 6 0.51 14.53 18.48
C THR A 6 -0.43 13.99 17.40
N LYS A 7 -1.74 13.99 17.63
CA LYS A 7 -2.73 13.42 16.67
C LYS A 7 -3.13 14.37 15.54
N VAL A 8 -2.92 15.67 15.71
CA VAL A 8 -3.30 16.70 14.72
C VAL A 8 -2.17 16.98 13.73
N ILE A 9 -0.91 16.75 14.12
CA ILE A 9 0.27 17.06 13.30
C ILE A 9 0.49 16.02 12.20
N LEU A 10 0.17 14.73 12.45
CA LEU A 10 0.40 13.66 11.48
C LEU A 10 -0.39 13.80 10.17
N PRO A 11 -1.71 14.06 10.20
CA PRO A 11 -2.46 14.30 8.96
C PRO A 11 -2.07 15.59 8.23
N ILE A 12 -1.65 16.63 8.96
CA ILE A 12 -1.21 17.91 8.37
C ILE A 12 0.15 17.74 7.68
N LEU A 13 1.10 17.02 8.26
CA LEU A 13 2.40 16.72 7.64
C LEU A 13 2.27 15.85 6.38
N MET A 14 1.32 14.91 6.34
CA MET A 14 1.05 14.12 5.13
C MET A 14 0.44 14.96 4.01
N VAL A 15 -0.37 15.96 4.31
CA VAL A 15 -0.93 16.87 3.29
C VAL A 15 0.15 17.75 2.67
N PHE A 16 1.12 18.22 3.44
CA PHE A 16 2.20 19.10 2.95
C PHE A 16 3.40 18.35 2.35
N GLY A 17 3.60 17.08 2.69
CA GLY A 17 4.73 16.27 2.23
C GLY A 17 4.51 15.49 0.93
N GLY A 18 3.26 15.30 0.49
CA GLY A 18 2.86 14.44 -0.64
C GLY A 18 2.90 15.11 -2.01
N LEU A 19 2.36 14.42 -3.01
CA LEU A 19 2.03 15.02 -4.32
C LEU A 19 0.82 15.95 -4.13
N SER A 20 0.81 17.07 -4.87
CA SER A 20 -0.36 17.96 -4.89
C SER A 20 -1.58 17.24 -5.48
N GLN A 21 -2.79 17.64 -5.09
CA GLN A 21 -4.03 17.04 -5.64
C GLN A 21 -4.14 17.21 -7.16
N LYS A 22 -3.64 18.33 -7.71
CA LYS A 22 -3.51 18.55 -9.15
C LYS A 22 -2.64 17.45 -9.77
N LYS A 23 -1.46 17.17 -9.19
CA LYS A 23 -0.56 16.14 -9.71
C LYS A 23 -1.13 14.73 -9.57
N CYS A 24 -1.82 14.42 -8.45
CA CYS A 24 -2.54 13.15 -8.30
C CYS A 24 -3.59 12.98 -9.38
N ARG A 25 -4.33 14.03 -9.70
CA ARG A 25 -5.32 14.01 -10.76
C ARG A 25 -4.70 13.77 -12.13
N GLU A 26 -3.58 14.41 -12.46
CA GLU A 26 -2.85 14.15 -13.71
C GLU A 26 -2.42 12.67 -13.84
N TYR A 27 -1.87 12.08 -12.77
CA TYR A 27 -1.51 10.66 -12.77
C TYR A 27 -2.73 9.75 -12.97
N TYR A 28 -3.85 10.06 -12.30
CA TYR A 28 -5.09 9.32 -12.45
C TYR A 28 -5.65 9.44 -13.88
N ASP A 29 -5.71 10.65 -14.45
CA ASP A 29 -6.24 10.90 -15.79
C ASP A 29 -5.42 10.18 -16.86
N ASN A 30 -4.10 10.09 -16.70
CA ASN A 30 -3.23 9.30 -17.57
C ASN A 30 -3.46 7.78 -17.42
N ALA A 31 -3.80 7.32 -16.21
CA ALA A 31 -3.97 5.89 -15.92
C ALA A 31 -5.38 5.38 -16.29
N ARG A 32 -6.42 6.18 -16.12
CA ARG A 32 -7.83 5.73 -16.20
C ARG A 32 -8.28 5.19 -17.55
N ASN A 33 -7.57 5.53 -18.62
CA ASN A 33 -7.85 5.03 -19.96
C ASN A 33 -7.11 3.72 -20.27
N ASN A 34 -6.34 3.21 -19.31
CA ASN A 34 -5.64 1.93 -19.39
C ASN A 34 -6.35 0.89 -18.52
N THR A 35 -6.16 -0.39 -18.86
CA THR A 35 -6.51 -1.50 -17.97
C THR A 35 -5.23 -2.19 -17.53
N TYR A 36 -4.95 -2.16 -16.23
CA TYR A 36 -3.81 -2.85 -15.62
C TYR A 36 -4.19 -4.28 -15.28
N ASP A 37 -3.25 -5.20 -15.41
CA ASP A 37 -3.47 -6.58 -14.99
C ASP A 37 -3.57 -6.69 -13.48
N ILE A 38 -2.77 -5.86 -12.77
CA ILE A 38 -2.75 -5.81 -11.32
C ILE A 38 -2.27 -4.45 -10.82
N VAL A 39 -2.83 -3.98 -9.71
CA VAL A 39 -2.29 -2.87 -8.93
C VAL A 39 -1.66 -3.38 -7.65
N ILE A 40 -0.47 -2.88 -7.30
CA ILE A 40 0.21 -3.14 -6.04
C ILE A 40 -0.15 -2.04 -5.05
N VAL A 41 -0.63 -2.43 -3.88
CA VAL A 41 -1.08 -1.54 -2.81
C VAL A 41 -0.22 -1.81 -1.58
N PRO A 42 0.72 -0.92 -1.24
CA PRO A 42 1.58 -1.09 -0.06
C PRO A 42 0.81 -1.11 1.25
N GLY A 43 1.32 -1.89 2.20
CA GLY A 43 0.77 -2.03 3.53
C GLY A 43 0.87 -0.78 4.40
N MET A 44 0.16 -0.81 5.50
CA MET A 44 0.19 0.15 6.59
C MET A 44 0.02 -0.59 7.92
N PRO A 45 0.69 -0.16 9.01
CA PRO A 45 0.54 -0.77 10.30
C PRO A 45 -0.92 -0.79 10.78
N TYR A 46 -1.36 -1.96 11.26
CA TYR A 46 -2.69 -2.14 11.87
C TYR A 46 -2.57 -1.97 13.38
N GLU A 47 -2.94 -0.79 13.88
CA GLU A 47 -2.79 -0.42 15.28
C GLU A 47 -4.14 -0.32 15.99
N ASN A 48 -4.19 -0.71 17.27
CA ASN A 48 -5.40 -0.63 18.11
C ASN A 48 -6.64 -1.32 17.50
N ASN A 49 -6.42 -2.42 16.77
CA ASN A 49 -7.46 -3.19 16.08
C ASN A 49 -8.34 -2.33 15.15
N LYS A 50 -7.72 -1.33 14.52
CA LYS A 50 -8.40 -0.42 13.60
C LYS A 50 -7.50 -0.06 12.43
N TRP A 51 -8.11 0.03 11.25
CA TRP A 51 -7.43 0.65 10.12
C TRP A 51 -7.45 2.18 10.26
N ASP A 52 -6.33 2.79 10.00
CA ASP A 52 -6.23 4.24 10.01
C ASP A 52 -6.76 4.86 8.71
N THR A 53 -6.79 6.18 8.64
CA THR A 53 -7.28 6.92 7.48
C THR A 53 -6.49 6.62 6.20
N ILE A 54 -5.18 6.34 6.32
CA ILE A 54 -4.33 6.04 5.15
C ILE A 54 -4.59 4.63 4.65
N MET A 55 -4.66 3.64 5.53
CA MET A 55 -5.02 2.28 5.16
C MET A 55 -6.40 2.24 4.50
N LYS A 56 -7.40 2.90 5.12
CA LYS A 56 -8.73 3.07 4.51
C LYS A 56 -8.63 3.66 3.10
N GLY A 57 -7.92 4.77 2.97
CA GLY A 57 -7.73 5.45 1.68
C GLY A 57 -7.16 4.52 0.61
N ARG A 58 -6.14 3.73 0.94
CA ARG A 58 -5.51 2.77 0.02
C ARG A 58 -6.47 1.65 -0.39
N VAL A 59 -7.19 1.04 0.58
CA VAL A 59 -8.15 -0.04 0.29
C VAL A 59 -9.33 0.46 -0.54
N PHE A 60 -9.94 1.60 -0.17
CA PHE A 60 -11.01 2.20 -0.95
C PHE A 60 -10.57 2.66 -2.34
N TRP A 61 -9.32 3.14 -2.48
CA TRP A 61 -8.77 3.49 -3.78
C TRP A 61 -8.58 2.26 -4.66
N ALA A 62 -8.04 1.18 -4.10
CA ALA A 62 -7.93 -0.10 -4.81
C ALA A 62 -9.30 -0.61 -5.28
N LYS A 63 -10.32 -0.55 -4.40
CA LYS A 63 -11.70 -0.89 -4.76
C LYS A 63 -12.22 0.00 -5.89
N TYR A 64 -12.05 1.31 -5.79
CA TYR A 64 -12.47 2.25 -6.83
C TYR A 64 -11.84 1.92 -8.19
N LEU A 65 -10.53 1.65 -8.22
CA LEU A 65 -9.82 1.29 -9.45
C LEU A 65 -10.35 -0.04 -10.03
N TYR A 66 -10.67 -1.00 -9.18
CA TYR A 66 -11.28 -2.26 -9.58
C TYR A 66 -12.69 -2.08 -10.13
N ASP A 67 -13.57 -1.38 -9.41
CA ASP A 67 -14.95 -1.10 -9.82
C ASP A 67 -15.01 -0.33 -11.16
N LYS A 68 -14.04 0.58 -11.40
CA LYS A 68 -13.91 1.32 -12.66
C LYS A 68 -13.20 0.53 -13.77
N LYS A 69 -12.84 -0.73 -13.54
CA LYS A 69 -12.13 -1.60 -14.49
C LYS A 69 -10.77 -1.04 -14.96
N ILE A 70 -10.19 -0.15 -14.16
CA ILE A 70 -8.83 0.35 -14.37
C ILE A 70 -7.81 -0.73 -14.01
N THR A 71 -8.14 -1.61 -13.07
CA THR A 71 -7.37 -2.81 -12.78
C THR A 71 -8.26 -4.07 -12.79
N LYS A 72 -7.66 -5.20 -13.16
CA LYS A 72 -8.32 -6.51 -13.09
C LYS A 72 -8.12 -7.19 -11.73
N ARG A 73 -7.03 -6.89 -11.04
CA ARG A 73 -6.59 -7.56 -9.80
C ARG A 73 -5.92 -6.56 -8.87
N ILE A 74 -5.86 -6.93 -7.60
CA ILE A 74 -5.24 -6.13 -6.54
C ILE A 74 -4.25 -7.03 -5.80
N MET A 75 -3.03 -6.53 -5.57
CA MET A 75 -2.06 -7.15 -4.67
C MET A 75 -1.79 -6.21 -3.50
N PHE A 76 -2.14 -6.63 -2.30
CA PHE A 76 -1.71 -5.97 -1.07
C PHE A 76 -0.34 -6.50 -0.68
N SER A 77 0.60 -5.61 -0.31
CA SER A 77 1.98 -5.97 -0.01
C SER A 77 2.40 -5.39 1.33
N GLY A 78 2.96 -6.23 2.20
CA GLY A 78 3.51 -5.86 3.51
C GLY A 78 3.45 -6.98 4.52
N ASP A 79 4.58 -7.22 5.19
CA ASP A 79 4.73 -8.15 6.32
C ASP A 79 4.11 -7.55 7.61
N ALA A 80 4.19 -8.27 8.71
CA ALA A 80 4.00 -7.77 10.06
C ALA A 80 5.26 -6.98 10.48
N VAL A 81 5.20 -5.65 10.39
CA VAL A 81 6.37 -4.78 10.54
C VAL A 81 6.43 -4.12 11.91
N TYR A 82 5.42 -3.36 12.28
CA TYR A 82 5.34 -2.63 13.55
C TYR A 82 4.41 -3.27 14.56
N THR A 83 3.45 -4.06 14.09
CA THR A 83 2.45 -4.78 14.87
C THR A 83 2.46 -6.25 14.46
N PRO A 84 1.92 -7.18 15.28
CA PRO A 84 1.95 -8.61 14.98
C PRO A 84 0.95 -9.04 13.89
N PHE A 85 0.53 -8.13 13.01
CA PHE A 85 -0.40 -8.43 11.95
C PHE A 85 0.24 -8.19 10.58
N TYR A 86 0.13 -9.17 9.67
CA TYR A 86 0.49 -9.00 8.28
C TYR A 86 -0.36 -7.87 7.66
N GLU A 87 0.28 -6.76 7.33
CA GLU A 87 -0.39 -5.56 6.79
C GLU A 87 -1.16 -5.88 5.50
N SER A 88 -0.56 -6.69 4.63
CA SER A 88 -1.16 -7.15 3.38
C SER A 88 -2.41 -8.00 3.61
N VAL A 89 -2.40 -8.89 4.60
CA VAL A 89 -3.54 -9.74 4.95
C VAL A 89 -4.68 -8.90 5.54
N ILE A 90 -4.38 -7.99 6.48
CA ILE A 90 -5.38 -7.06 7.05
C ILE A 90 -6.09 -6.29 5.93
N MET A 91 -5.33 -5.71 4.99
CA MET A 91 -5.91 -4.94 3.90
C MET A 91 -6.74 -5.82 2.95
N SER A 92 -6.34 -7.07 2.73
CA SER A 92 -7.11 -8.03 1.94
C SER A 92 -8.44 -8.39 2.59
N LEU A 93 -8.46 -8.56 3.92
CA LEU A 93 -9.68 -8.84 4.67
C LEU A 93 -10.68 -7.68 4.55
N TYR A 94 -10.21 -6.44 4.73
CA TYR A 94 -11.05 -5.26 4.50
C TYR A 94 -11.57 -5.17 3.06
N ALA A 95 -10.72 -5.44 2.07
CA ALA A 95 -11.12 -5.43 0.67
C ALA A 95 -12.23 -6.45 0.35
N LYS A 96 -12.13 -7.66 0.92
CA LYS A 96 -13.18 -8.70 0.82
C LYS A 96 -14.50 -8.23 1.45
N GLN A 97 -14.45 -7.63 2.63
CA GLN A 97 -15.65 -7.10 3.30
C GLN A 97 -16.29 -5.93 2.52
N LEU A 98 -15.51 -5.21 1.72
CA LEU A 98 -16.01 -4.19 0.80
C LEU A 98 -16.56 -4.77 -0.51
N GLY A 99 -16.61 -6.09 -0.67
CA GLY A 99 -17.19 -6.77 -1.83
C GLY A 99 -16.23 -6.99 -3.00
N ILE A 100 -14.91 -6.89 -2.79
CA ILE A 100 -13.93 -7.32 -3.81
C ILE A 100 -13.83 -8.85 -3.75
N PRO A 101 -14.03 -9.57 -4.88
CA PRO A 101 -13.93 -11.02 -4.91
C PRO A 101 -12.55 -11.52 -4.50
N ASP A 102 -12.51 -12.59 -3.71
CA ASP A 102 -11.24 -13.18 -3.25
C ASP A 102 -10.34 -13.63 -4.42
N SER A 103 -10.94 -14.13 -5.49
CA SER A 103 -10.24 -14.60 -6.69
C SER A 103 -9.40 -13.53 -7.42
N VAL A 104 -9.62 -12.25 -7.13
CA VAL A 104 -8.86 -11.13 -7.73
C VAL A 104 -7.92 -10.45 -6.74
N ILE A 105 -7.89 -10.91 -5.48
CA ILE A 105 -7.02 -10.38 -4.43
C ILE A 105 -5.78 -11.26 -4.29
N TYR A 106 -4.62 -10.64 -4.29
CA TYR A 106 -3.32 -11.25 -4.05
C TYR A 106 -2.66 -10.63 -2.84
N VAL A 107 -1.85 -11.40 -2.14
CA VAL A 107 -1.09 -10.96 -0.97
C VAL A 107 0.40 -11.17 -1.23
N GLU A 108 1.21 -10.20 -0.89
CA GLU A 108 2.66 -10.28 -0.78
C GLU A 108 3.02 -9.92 0.67
N ASP A 109 3.59 -10.83 1.42
CA ASP A 109 3.70 -10.79 2.88
C ASP A 109 5.16 -10.83 3.40
N ALA A 110 6.14 -10.54 2.53
CA ALA A 110 7.56 -10.53 2.90
C ALA A 110 8.16 -9.11 3.01
N ALA A 111 7.47 -8.08 2.49
CA ALA A 111 7.98 -6.73 2.45
C ALA A 111 7.94 -6.06 3.83
N GLU A 112 9.07 -5.54 4.31
CA GLU A 112 9.20 -4.80 5.57
C GLU A 112 9.43 -3.29 5.37
N HIS A 113 9.74 -2.85 4.13
CA HIS A 113 10.03 -1.46 3.80
C HIS A 113 9.22 -1.00 2.58
N SER A 114 9.01 0.31 2.48
CA SER A 114 8.21 0.90 1.38
C SER A 114 8.72 0.52 -0.02
N THR A 115 10.04 0.43 -0.21
CA THR A 115 10.63 0.02 -1.49
C THR A 115 10.49 -1.47 -1.75
N GLU A 116 10.50 -2.29 -0.71
CA GLU A 116 10.27 -3.73 -0.81
C GLU A 116 8.83 -4.04 -1.22
N ASN A 117 7.86 -3.30 -0.68
CA ASN A 117 6.45 -3.45 -1.08
C ASN A 117 6.28 -3.41 -2.61
N ILE A 118 6.86 -2.41 -3.26
CA ILE A 118 6.74 -2.32 -4.72
C ILE A 118 7.67 -3.30 -5.43
N TYR A 119 8.86 -3.58 -4.90
CA TYR A 119 9.82 -4.47 -5.56
C TYR A 119 9.35 -5.92 -5.51
N TYR A 120 8.99 -6.44 -4.34
CA TYR A 120 8.52 -7.82 -4.18
C TYR A 120 7.15 -8.02 -4.82
N GLY A 121 6.25 -7.04 -4.67
CA GLY A 121 4.97 -7.06 -5.37
C GLY A 121 5.13 -7.12 -6.89
N TYR A 122 6.07 -6.35 -7.46
CA TYR A 122 6.38 -6.38 -8.88
C TYR A 122 6.95 -7.77 -9.31
N LYS A 123 7.93 -8.30 -8.60
CA LYS A 123 8.52 -9.61 -8.90
C LYS A 123 7.47 -10.71 -8.81
N LYS A 124 6.67 -10.73 -7.76
CA LYS A 124 5.56 -11.68 -7.60
C LYS A 124 4.52 -11.55 -8.72
N ALA A 125 4.15 -10.32 -9.09
CA ALA A 125 3.23 -10.09 -10.21
C ALA A 125 3.80 -10.58 -11.55
N LYS A 126 5.07 -10.34 -11.82
CA LYS A 126 5.75 -10.85 -13.02
C LYS A 126 5.80 -12.38 -13.06
N LYS A 127 6.10 -13.02 -11.92
CA LYS A 127 6.11 -14.50 -11.79
C LYS A 127 4.72 -15.10 -12.03
N LEU A 128 3.65 -14.36 -11.69
CA LEU A 128 2.26 -14.74 -11.98
C LEU A 128 1.84 -14.44 -13.44
N GLY A 129 2.74 -13.95 -14.28
CA GLY A 129 2.48 -13.66 -15.69
C GLY A 129 1.85 -12.30 -15.98
N PHE A 130 1.73 -11.40 -14.97
CA PHE A 130 1.17 -10.07 -15.17
C PHE A 130 2.21 -9.14 -15.81
N THR A 131 1.76 -8.35 -16.78
CA THR A 131 2.63 -7.48 -17.58
C THR A 131 2.37 -5.99 -17.34
N LYS A 132 1.09 -5.60 -17.28
CA LYS A 132 0.67 -4.22 -17.03
C LYS A 132 0.44 -4.01 -15.52
N ILE A 133 1.45 -3.48 -14.85
CA ILE A 133 1.50 -3.35 -13.39
C ILE A 133 1.46 -1.86 -13.00
N ALA A 134 0.72 -1.52 -11.96
CA ALA A 134 0.74 -0.17 -11.40
C ALA A 134 0.86 -0.19 -9.87
N LEU A 135 1.40 0.90 -9.31
CA LEU A 135 1.37 1.21 -7.88
C LEU A 135 0.13 2.06 -7.58
N ALA A 136 -0.73 1.62 -6.67
CA ALA A 136 -1.83 2.42 -6.14
C ALA A 136 -1.60 2.72 -4.66
N SER A 137 -1.42 3.99 -4.29
CA SER A 137 -1.11 4.37 -2.92
C SER A 137 -1.53 5.82 -2.61
N ASP A 138 -1.23 6.27 -1.39
CA ASP A 138 -1.41 7.66 -1.00
C ASP A 138 -0.40 8.59 -1.68
N PRO A 139 -0.71 9.91 -1.76
CA PRO A 139 0.15 10.89 -2.42
C PRO A 139 1.56 11.02 -1.83
N HIS A 140 1.70 10.78 -0.51
CA HIS A 140 2.99 10.88 0.16
C HIS A 140 3.91 9.71 -0.24
N GLN A 141 3.41 8.49 -0.16
CA GLN A 141 4.18 7.31 -0.55
C GLN A 141 4.51 7.29 -2.05
N CYS A 142 3.57 7.68 -2.91
CA CYS A 142 3.84 7.81 -4.34
C CYS A 142 4.99 8.80 -4.63
N LYS A 143 5.04 9.93 -3.91
CA LYS A 143 6.15 10.90 -4.02
C LYS A 143 7.48 10.29 -3.58
N GLN A 144 7.50 9.58 -2.46
CA GLN A 144 8.71 8.94 -1.94
C GLN A 144 9.23 7.86 -2.89
N LEU A 145 8.36 7.01 -3.41
CA LEU A 145 8.73 5.88 -4.26
C LEU A 145 9.05 6.26 -5.71
N ARG A 146 8.67 7.46 -6.18
CA ARG A 146 8.81 7.87 -7.58
C ARG A 146 10.21 7.66 -8.15
N LYS A 147 11.25 8.12 -7.43
CA LYS A 147 12.64 7.96 -7.88
C LYS A 147 13.08 6.50 -7.92
N PHE A 148 12.62 5.71 -6.95
CA PHE A 148 12.92 4.28 -6.90
C PHE A 148 12.24 3.54 -8.05
N ILE A 149 10.96 3.80 -8.31
CA ILE A 149 10.20 3.21 -9.41
C ILE A 149 10.85 3.52 -10.74
N ASN A 150 11.12 4.80 -11.05
CA ASN A 150 11.72 5.22 -12.31
C ASN A 150 13.13 4.65 -12.56
N ARG A 151 13.83 4.24 -11.50
CA ARG A 151 15.18 3.65 -11.61
C ARG A 151 15.16 2.14 -11.81
N ASN A 152 14.16 1.47 -11.26
CA ASN A 152 14.17 0.00 -11.13
C ASN A 152 13.14 -0.71 -12.03
N PHE A 153 12.20 0.04 -12.63
CA PHE A 153 11.13 -0.56 -13.44
C PHE A 153 10.87 0.28 -14.69
N ASP A 154 10.82 -0.37 -15.84
CA ASP A 154 10.61 0.31 -17.14
C ASP A 154 9.17 0.79 -17.34
N SER A 155 8.19 0.16 -16.72
CA SER A 155 6.77 0.36 -17.04
C SER A 155 5.79 0.21 -15.88
N VAL A 156 6.18 0.62 -14.66
CA VAL A 156 5.24 0.66 -13.53
C VAL A 156 4.59 2.03 -13.45
N ALA A 157 3.29 2.08 -13.73
CA ALA A 157 2.51 3.30 -13.54
C ALA A 157 2.29 3.60 -12.05
N MET A 158 2.16 4.89 -11.71
CA MET A 158 1.75 5.31 -10.36
C MET A 158 0.35 5.90 -10.41
N ILE A 159 -0.52 5.47 -9.50
CA ILE A 159 -1.90 5.93 -9.39
C ILE A 159 -2.15 6.38 -7.95
N PRO A 160 -1.66 7.58 -7.55
CA PRO A 160 -1.94 8.14 -6.23
C PRO A 160 -3.43 8.40 -6.07
N PHE A 161 -3.99 8.17 -4.89
CA PHE A 161 -5.41 8.45 -4.70
C PHE A 161 -5.73 9.95 -4.81
N VAL A 162 -6.89 10.24 -5.40
CA VAL A 162 -7.42 11.59 -5.57
C VAL A 162 -8.46 11.82 -4.50
N SER A 163 -8.17 12.68 -3.52
CA SER A 163 -9.03 12.89 -2.34
C SER A 163 -10.46 13.28 -2.72
N ASN A 164 -10.65 14.07 -3.77
CA ASN A 164 -11.98 14.48 -4.24
C ASN A 164 -12.82 13.31 -4.79
N ILE A 165 -12.18 12.25 -5.27
CA ILE A 165 -12.87 11.03 -5.74
C ILE A 165 -13.28 10.17 -4.54
N LEU A 166 -12.46 10.14 -3.48
CA LEU A 166 -12.70 9.35 -2.28
C LEU A 166 -13.62 10.01 -1.25
N LYS A 167 -13.95 11.31 -1.40
CA LYS A 167 -14.72 12.11 -0.42
C LYS A 167 -16.01 11.46 0.11
N GLN A 168 -16.63 10.55 -0.64
CA GLN A 168 -17.87 9.86 -0.25
C GLN A 168 -17.64 8.42 0.21
N GLY A 169 -16.38 7.95 0.25
CA GLY A 169 -16.05 6.53 0.17
C GLY A 169 -15.55 5.85 1.43
N PHE A 170 -15.43 6.53 2.58
CA PHE A 170 -14.93 5.84 3.78
C PHE A 170 -16.03 5.09 4.58
N LYS A 171 -17.14 4.79 3.97
CA LYS A 171 -18.19 3.93 4.50
C LYS A 171 -18.52 2.83 3.47
N PRO A 172 -18.82 1.61 3.91
CA PRO A 172 -18.89 1.13 5.30
C PRO A 172 -17.53 1.05 5.99
N ASP A 173 -17.55 0.91 7.32
CA ASP A 173 -16.39 0.61 8.17
C ASP A 173 -16.55 -0.81 8.72
N PRO A 174 -16.22 -1.84 7.93
CA PRO A 174 -16.54 -3.22 8.26
C PRO A 174 -15.65 -3.76 9.38
N THR A 175 -16.16 -4.74 10.09
CA THR A 175 -15.38 -5.55 11.02
C THR A 175 -14.72 -6.71 10.29
N ILE A 176 -13.48 -7.04 10.65
CA ILE A 176 -12.72 -8.15 10.10
C ILE A 176 -12.32 -9.15 11.19
N ALA A 177 -12.06 -10.39 10.82
CA ALA A 177 -11.44 -11.40 11.68
C ALA A 177 -9.91 -11.22 11.61
N ASP A 178 -9.37 -10.26 12.34
CA ASP A 178 -7.95 -9.86 12.28
C ASP A 178 -7.00 -10.95 12.78
N SER A 179 -7.47 -11.89 13.59
CA SER A 179 -6.71 -13.07 14.03
C SER A 179 -6.13 -13.89 12.88
N ILE A 180 -6.75 -13.87 11.70
CA ILE A 180 -6.26 -14.52 10.47
C ILE A 180 -4.92 -13.91 10.02
N ALA A 181 -4.72 -12.63 10.29
CA ALA A 181 -3.51 -11.89 9.91
C ALA A 181 -2.40 -11.94 10.98
N PHE A 182 -2.62 -12.63 12.10
CA PHE A 182 -1.66 -12.66 13.21
C PHE A 182 -0.41 -13.47 12.85
N LYS A 183 0.77 -12.90 13.11
CA LYS A 183 2.09 -13.51 12.91
C LYS A 183 2.61 -14.08 14.25
N PRO A 184 2.63 -15.40 14.43
CA PRO A 184 3.23 -16.00 15.62
C PRO A 184 4.72 -15.66 15.75
N GLY A 185 5.20 -15.46 16.98
CA GLY A 185 6.62 -15.14 17.24
C GLY A 185 7.05 -13.76 16.69
N PHE A 186 6.12 -12.84 16.47
CA PHE A 186 6.41 -11.51 15.96
C PHE A 186 7.41 -10.76 16.83
N ILE A 187 8.42 -10.15 16.16
CA ILE A 187 9.36 -9.20 16.75
C ILE A 187 9.33 -7.94 15.87
N SER A 188 8.97 -6.81 16.47
CA SER A 188 8.87 -5.55 15.72
C SER A 188 10.18 -5.17 15.04
N ILE A 189 10.10 -4.58 13.83
CA ILE A 189 11.28 -4.06 13.12
C ILE A 189 12.07 -3.04 13.95
N ARG A 190 11.41 -2.33 14.88
CA ARG A 190 12.10 -1.40 15.80
C ARG A 190 13.08 -2.11 16.75
N GLN A 191 12.80 -3.37 17.10
CA GLN A 191 13.67 -4.19 17.95
C GLN A 191 14.75 -4.92 17.13
N ARG A 192 14.47 -5.27 15.86
CA ARG A 192 15.38 -6.01 14.96
C ARG A 192 16.34 -5.11 14.19
N GLU A 193 15.96 -3.86 13.94
CA GLU A 193 16.72 -2.93 13.10
C GLU A 193 16.97 -1.58 13.78
N SER A 194 18.22 -1.10 13.69
CA SER A 194 18.56 0.27 14.06
C SER A 194 17.84 1.28 13.15
N PHE A 195 17.71 2.52 13.61
CA PHE A 195 17.12 3.61 12.83
C PHE A 195 17.81 3.78 11.45
N LEU A 196 19.15 3.69 11.42
CA LEU A 196 19.93 3.82 10.18
C LEU A 196 19.66 2.67 9.22
N LYS A 197 19.50 1.44 9.71
CA LYS A 197 19.18 0.28 8.88
C LYS A 197 17.79 0.44 8.27
N ARG A 198 16.77 0.81 9.06
CA ARG A 198 15.41 1.10 8.55
C ARG A 198 15.42 2.20 7.49
N ARG A 199 16.19 3.29 7.71
CA ARG A 199 16.33 4.37 6.71
C ARG A 199 17.01 3.89 5.42
N LYS A 200 17.96 2.97 5.48
CA LYS A 200 18.54 2.33 4.30
C LYS A 200 17.53 1.45 3.57
N GLY A 201 16.70 0.69 4.30
CA GLY A 201 15.61 -0.13 3.75
C GLY A 201 14.61 0.71 2.96
N THR A 202 14.18 1.87 3.48
CA THR A 202 13.28 2.78 2.74
C THR A 202 13.87 3.34 1.45
N LYS A 203 15.20 3.20 1.25
CA LYS A 203 15.91 3.56 0.00
C LYS A 203 16.15 2.37 -0.92
N GLY A 204 15.74 1.17 -0.52
CA GLY A 204 15.90 -0.07 -1.30
C GLY A 204 17.22 -0.81 -1.09
N ASN A 205 18.01 -0.44 -0.07
CA ASN A 205 19.32 -1.09 0.16
C ASN A 205 19.22 -2.43 0.90
N ASN A 206 18.03 -2.79 1.42
CA ASN A 206 17.78 -4.04 2.13
C ASN A 206 17.08 -5.08 1.25
N ILE A 207 16.77 -4.76 0.00
CA ILE A 207 16.02 -5.64 -0.91
C ILE A 207 16.78 -6.95 -1.14
N ASN A 208 16.13 -8.06 -0.84
CA ASN A 208 16.57 -9.38 -1.25
C ASN A 208 16.14 -9.62 -2.71
N LYS A 209 17.08 -9.51 -3.64
CA LYS A 209 16.79 -9.63 -5.09
C LYS A 209 16.42 -11.03 -5.52
N ALA A 210 16.83 -12.05 -4.76
CA ALA A 210 16.52 -13.46 -5.05
C ALA A 210 15.10 -13.87 -4.61
N LEU A 211 14.42 -13.03 -3.83
CA LEU A 211 13.06 -13.31 -3.41
C LEU A 211 12.13 -13.18 -4.65
N TYR A 212 11.37 -14.22 -4.92
CA TYR A 212 10.50 -14.35 -6.10
C TYR A 212 11.22 -14.49 -7.46
N ASP A 213 12.52 -14.81 -7.49
CA ASP A 213 13.21 -15.23 -8.73
C ASP A 213 12.79 -16.62 -9.22
#